data_a943bc5903975930b5d6c23bc52959d3
#
_entry.id   a943bc5903975930b5d6c23bc52959d3
#
_cell.length_a   1.000
_cell.length_b   1.000
_cell.length_c   1.000
_cell.angle_alpha   90.00
_cell.angle_beta   90.00
_cell.angle_gamma   90.00
#
_symmetry.space_group_name_H-M   'P 1'
#
loop_
_entity.id
_entity.type
_entity.pdbx_description
1 polymer ?
#
loop_
_entity_poly.entity_id
_entity_poly.type
_entity_poly.pdbx_seq_one_letter_code
_entity_poly.pdbx_strand_id
1 'polypeptide(L)'
;MADDRQIRKLINGKQDVMEFNGIPSKNSLSDGQLAIAKSNNSQLAVYRKKFGKLWKSYMSYDGNQYVDRNMIVNNNVVYNGYLKNLHYPCFSVYQSTSNDAQAIANNTHTRVIFDTESYDLGGNYDTSAYRFTAPVNGIYHFNAKVLWDNDTDTDAGDWTPEDRHDIAFFKNDGNATPSNANNRVASRLKVVSGTISDYLVMSSISTDLKLDAGDYIEVVVYQNSGVEQHTYDPNEGEWTQWNGHLITAI
;
A
#
# COMPACT_ATOMS: atom_id res chain seq x y z
N MET A 1 -25.81 48.41 -1.56
CA MET A 1 -25.89 46.96 -1.90
C MET A 1 -26.64 46.31 -0.76
N ALA A 2 -27.85 45.86 -1.01
CA ALA A 2 -28.66 45.21 0.02
C ALA A 2 -28.02 43.89 0.43
N ASP A 3 -27.87 43.74 1.72
CA ASP A 3 -27.32 42.51 2.32
C ASP A 3 -28.44 41.45 2.29
N ASP A 4 -28.34 40.53 1.32
CA ASP A 4 -29.33 39.49 1.04
C ASP A 4 -29.25 38.34 2.07
N ARG A 5 -29.30 38.67 3.35
CA ARG A 5 -29.30 37.70 4.45
C ARG A 5 -30.71 37.23 4.74
N GLN A 6 -31.01 35.98 4.49
CA GLN A 6 -32.19 35.35 5.08
C GLN A 6 -31.74 34.50 6.26
N ILE A 7 -32.22 34.82 7.45
CA ILE A 7 -32.01 34.04 8.69
C ILE A 7 -33.21 33.09 8.81
N ARG A 8 -32.95 31.78 8.72
CA ARG A 8 -33.93 30.76 9.08
C ARG A 8 -33.56 30.17 10.44
N LYS A 9 -34.45 30.23 11.41
CA LYS A 9 -34.36 29.50 12.66
C LYS A 9 -34.63 28.03 12.39
N LEU A 10 -33.64 27.15 12.67
CA LEU A 10 -33.90 25.73 12.68
C LEU A 10 -34.91 25.38 13.79
N ILE A 11 -35.85 24.50 13.46
CA ILE A 11 -36.94 24.00 14.32
C ILE A 11 -36.32 23.25 15.51
N ASN A 12 -35.89 23.91 16.51
CA ASN A 12 -35.57 23.48 17.87
C ASN A 12 -34.60 24.46 18.60
N GLY A 13 -34.49 25.68 18.14
CA GLY A 13 -34.05 26.81 18.96
C GLY A 13 -32.58 26.87 19.38
N LYS A 14 -31.71 26.09 18.81
CA LYS A 14 -30.31 26.02 19.33
C LYS A 14 -29.19 26.58 18.43
N GLN A 15 -29.44 26.90 17.16
CA GLN A 15 -28.43 27.50 16.31
C GLN A 15 -29.03 28.29 15.14
N ASP A 16 -28.65 29.56 14.99
CA ASP A 16 -29.05 30.39 13.85
C ASP A 16 -28.18 29.98 12.63
N VAL A 17 -28.83 29.60 11.54
CA VAL A 17 -28.18 29.32 10.26
C VAL A 17 -28.40 30.50 9.33
N MET A 18 -27.35 31.10 8.84
CA MET A 18 -27.41 32.16 7.84
C MET A 18 -27.26 31.59 6.45
N GLU A 19 -28.11 31.96 5.54
CA GLU A 19 -28.01 31.65 4.11
C GLU A 19 -27.38 32.84 3.37
N PHE A 20 -26.39 32.55 2.51
CA PHE A 20 -25.72 33.56 1.71
C PHE A 20 -25.77 33.19 0.23
N ASN A 21 -25.98 34.19 -0.64
CA ASN A 21 -25.69 34.06 -2.06
C ASN A 21 -24.21 34.37 -2.28
N GLY A 22 -23.37 33.35 -2.27
CA GLY A 22 -21.92 33.48 -2.42
C GLY A 22 -21.14 33.19 -1.12
N ILE A 23 -19.85 33.43 -1.17
CA ILE A 23 -18.94 33.12 -0.04
C ILE A 23 -19.13 34.18 1.07
N PRO A 24 -19.50 33.79 2.30
CA PRO A 24 -19.59 34.73 3.41
C PRO A 24 -18.21 35.33 3.72
N SER A 25 -18.19 36.62 4.01
CA SER A 25 -16.94 37.25 4.44
C SER A 25 -16.55 36.78 5.86
N LYS A 26 -15.25 36.86 6.19
CA LYS A 26 -14.75 36.49 7.52
C LYS A 26 -15.47 37.28 8.66
N ASN A 27 -15.97 38.49 8.38
CA ASN A 27 -16.61 39.37 9.36
C ASN A 27 -18.14 39.21 9.41
N SER A 28 -18.74 38.45 8.47
CA SER A 28 -20.18 38.25 8.43
C SER A 28 -20.68 37.17 9.40
N LEU A 29 -19.79 36.40 10.03
CA LEU A 29 -20.13 35.39 11.00
C LEU A 29 -19.46 35.69 12.34
N SER A 30 -20.19 35.45 13.43
CA SER A 30 -19.63 35.41 14.78
C SER A 30 -19.06 34.01 15.07
N ASP A 31 -18.18 33.91 16.09
CA ASP A 31 -17.64 32.61 16.51
C ASP A 31 -18.76 31.69 16.96
N GLY A 32 -18.76 30.46 16.46
CA GLY A 32 -19.80 29.46 16.70
C GLY A 32 -20.96 29.47 15.71
N GLN A 33 -21.12 30.53 14.91
CA GLN A 33 -22.18 30.58 13.91
C GLN A 33 -21.92 29.70 12.70
N LEU A 34 -22.98 29.14 12.17
CA LEU A 34 -23.02 28.35 10.95
C LEU A 34 -23.64 29.16 9.80
N ALA A 35 -23.03 29.07 8.63
CA ALA A 35 -23.64 29.64 7.41
C ALA A 35 -23.71 28.60 6.31
N ILE A 36 -24.78 28.62 5.55
CA ILE A 36 -24.96 27.84 4.34
C ILE A 36 -24.90 28.81 3.16
N ALA A 37 -24.02 28.56 2.22
CA ALA A 37 -23.89 29.38 1.04
C ALA A 37 -23.94 28.52 -0.24
N LYS A 38 -24.66 29.01 -1.22
CA LYS A 38 -24.67 28.42 -2.56
C LYS A 38 -23.51 29.01 -3.37
N SER A 39 -22.60 28.16 -3.84
CA SER A 39 -21.55 28.59 -4.76
C SER A 39 -22.11 28.77 -6.19
N ASN A 40 -21.39 29.52 -7.01
CA ASN A 40 -21.75 29.74 -8.43
C ASN A 40 -21.82 28.43 -9.25
N ASN A 41 -21.26 27.33 -8.74
CA ASN A 41 -21.25 26.01 -9.38
C ASN A 41 -22.31 25.06 -8.79
N SER A 42 -23.38 25.55 -8.22
CA SER A 42 -24.47 24.75 -7.61
C SER A 42 -24.00 23.86 -6.42
N GLN A 43 -22.85 24.11 -5.85
CA GLN A 43 -22.40 23.44 -4.65
C GLN A 43 -22.93 24.14 -3.40
N LEU A 44 -23.41 23.35 -2.46
CA LEU A 44 -23.79 23.86 -1.14
C LEU A 44 -22.54 23.81 -0.24
N ALA A 45 -22.14 24.97 0.27
CA ALA A 45 -21.03 25.06 1.20
C ALA A 45 -21.53 25.41 2.59
N VAL A 46 -21.02 24.70 3.59
CA VAL A 46 -21.27 25.00 5.00
C VAL A 46 -20.02 25.67 5.56
N TYR A 47 -20.21 26.84 6.12
CA TYR A 47 -19.16 27.64 6.74
C TYR A 47 -19.38 27.68 8.25
N ARG A 48 -18.32 27.52 9.01
CA ARG A 48 -18.32 27.69 10.45
C ARG A 48 -17.14 28.56 10.86
N LYS A 49 -17.42 29.60 11.65
CA LYS A 49 -16.36 30.40 12.26
C LYS A 49 -16.04 29.85 13.66
N LYS A 50 -14.79 29.61 13.93
CA LYS A 50 -14.31 29.21 15.26
C LYS A 50 -12.92 29.80 15.49
N PHE A 51 -12.72 30.45 16.66
CA PHE A 51 -11.47 31.12 17.00
C PHE A 51 -10.99 32.13 15.94
N GLY A 52 -11.91 32.94 15.42
CA GLY A 52 -11.63 33.94 14.40
C GLY A 52 -11.27 33.38 13.02
N LYS A 53 -11.27 32.06 12.81
CA LYS A 53 -11.01 31.42 11.51
C LYS A 53 -12.32 30.89 10.90
N LEU A 54 -12.43 31.03 9.59
CA LEU A 54 -13.55 30.51 8.81
C LEU A 54 -13.19 29.10 8.32
N TRP A 55 -14.01 28.14 8.68
CA TRP A 55 -13.91 26.75 8.23
C TRP A 55 -14.98 26.50 7.17
N LYS A 56 -14.64 25.78 6.11
CA LYS A 56 -15.50 25.51 4.97
C LYS A 56 -15.58 24.01 4.70
N SER A 57 -16.78 23.50 4.52
CA SER A 57 -17.01 22.16 3.96
C SER A 57 -18.00 22.28 2.80
N TYR A 58 -17.88 21.45 1.80
CA TYR A 58 -18.76 21.42 0.65
C TYR A 58 -19.63 20.16 0.68
N MET A 59 -20.89 20.32 0.24
CA MET A 59 -21.69 19.21 -0.23
C MET A 59 -21.95 19.45 -1.72
N SER A 60 -21.54 18.51 -2.56
CA SER A 60 -21.85 18.60 -3.98
C SER A 60 -23.29 18.16 -4.25
N TYR A 61 -23.81 18.49 -5.44
CA TYR A 61 -25.16 18.12 -5.86
C TYR A 61 -25.35 16.59 -6.03
N ASP A 62 -24.26 15.85 -6.13
CA ASP A 62 -24.20 14.38 -6.18
C ASP A 62 -24.16 13.71 -4.78
N GLY A 63 -24.31 14.50 -3.72
CA GLY A 63 -24.28 14.01 -2.34
C GLY A 63 -22.89 13.86 -1.73
N ASN A 64 -21.81 14.18 -2.47
CA ASN A 64 -20.45 14.09 -1.96
C ASN A 64 -20.12 15.28 -1.07
N GLN A 65 -19.49 15.03 0.07
CA GLN A 65 -18.97 16.06 0.95
C GLN A 65 -17.46 16.21 0.73
N TYR A 66 -17.04 17.42 0.36
CA TYR A 66 -15.62 17.76 0.22
C TYR A 66 -15.17 18.57 1.43
N VAL A 67 -14.08 18.16 2.06
CA VAL A 67 -13.42 18.87 3.16
C VAL A 67 -12.08 19.38 2.65
N ASP A 68 -11.90 20.69 2.70
CA ASP A 68 -10.71 21.39 2.18
C ASP A 68 -9.42 21.07 2.97
N ARG A 69 -9.55 20.41 4.10
CA ARG A 69 -8.48 19.98 5.01
C ARG A 69 -8.90 18.71 5.74
N ASN A 70 -8.07 18.27 6.67
CA ASN A 70 -8.33 17.08 7.48
C ASN A 70 -9.68 17.20 8.24
N MET A 71 -10.52 16.20 8.10
CA MET A 71 -11.69 16.03 8.92
C MET A 71 -11.31 15.28 10.20
N ILE A 72 -11.38 15.95 11.35
CA ILE A 72 -11.16 15.32 12.66
C ILE A 72 -12.53 14.97 13.23
N VAL A 73 -12.76 13.69 13.45
CA VAL A 73 -13.97 13.16 14.08
C VAL A 73 -13.61 12.64 15.46
N ASN A 74 -14.14 13.28 16.51
CA ASN A 74 -13.85 12.92 17.90
C ASN A 74 -14.64 11.71 18.41
N ASN A 75 -15.53 11.14 17.58
CA ASN A 75 -16.37 9.98 17.86
C ASN A 75 -16.41 9.05 16.65
N ASN A 76 -17.17 7.97 16.73
CA ASN A 76 -17.29 6.99 15.66
C ASN A 76 -17.88 7.61 14.38
N VAL A 77 -17.29 7.25 13.25
CA VAL A 77 -17.85 7.49 11.92
C VAL A 77 -18.49 6.19 11.45
N VAL A 78 -19.79 6.23 11.18
CA VAL A 78 -20.53 5.07 10.63
C VAL A 78 -20.64 5.26 9.12
N TYR A 79 -20.09 4.31 8.36
CA TYR A 79 -20.22 4.25 6.92
C TYR A 79 -21.18 3.13 6.52
N ASN A 80 -22.18 3.46 5.71
CA ASN A 80 -23.07 2.48 5.10
C ASN A 80 -22.67 2.12 3.66
N GLY A 81 -21.40 2.27 3.33
CA GLY A 81 -20.84 2.05 1.99
C GLY A 81 -19.34 1.79 2.01
N TYR A 82 -18.70 1.93 0.85
CA TYR A 82 -17.26 1.74 0.71
C TYR A 82 -16.51 3.04 0.96
N LEU A 83 -15.44 2.97 1.77
CA LEU A 83 -14.46 4.04 1.91
C LEU A 83 -13.46 3.94 0.76
N LYS A 84 -13.55 4.82 -0.24
CA LYS A 84 -12.56 4.89 -1.31
C LYS A 84 -11.40 5.77 -0.86
N ASN A 85 -10.28 5.18 -0.49
CA ASN A 85 -9.03 5.89 -0.24
C ASN A 85 -8.10 5.72 -1.45
N LEU A 86 -7.93 6.78 -2.22
CA LEU A 86 -7.08 6.77 -3.43
C LEU A 86 -5.57 6.75 -3.14
N HIS A 87 -5.19 6.90 -1.87
CA HIS A 87 -3.79 6.97 -1.44
C HIS A 87 -3.42 5.88 -0.43
N TYR A 88 -4.21 4.82 -0.35
CA TYR A 88 -3.88 3.70 0.51
C TYR A 88 -2.81 2.83 -0.18
N PRO A 89 -1.56 2.84 0.31
CA PRO A 89 -0.50 2.10 -0.36
C PRO A 89 -0.80 0.61 -0.36
N CYS A 90 -0.97 0.03 -1.53
CA CYS A 90 -1.05 -1.42 -1.70
C CYS A 90 -0.64 -1.81 -3.10
N PHE A 91 0.01 -2.94 -3.23
CA PHE A 91 0.54 -3.42 -4.50
C PHE A 91 0.44 -4.95 -4.60
N SER A 92 0.48 -5.44 -5.82
CA SER A 92 0.68 -6.84 -6.16
C SER A 92 1.50 -6.92 -7.43
N VAL A 93 2.59 -7.66 -7.35
CA VAL A 93 3.57 -7.82 -8.43
C VAL A 93 3.94 -9.27 -8.60
N TYR A 94 4.39 -9.63 -9.79
CA TYR A 94 4.77 -11.00 -10.11
C TYR A 94 5.95 -11.04 -11.10
N GLN A 95 6.53 -12.21 -11.26
CA GLN A 95 7.56 -12.49 -12.24
C GLN A 95 6.90 -12.86 -13.57
N SER A 96 7.14 -12.06 -14.63
CA SER A 96 6.45 -12.23 -15.92
C SER A 96 7.16 -13.14 -16.91
N THR A 97 8.28 -13.70 -16.54
CA THR A 97 9.09 -14.49 -17.47
C THR A 97 8.38 -15.79 -17.85
N SER A 98 7.80 -15.80 -19.02
CA SER A 98 7.09 -16.96 -19.56
C SER A 98 8.03 -18.10 -20.03
N ASN A 99 9.35 -17.85 -20.11
CA ASN A 99 10.29 -18.82 -20.65
C ASN A 99 11.68 -18.82 -20.01
N ASP A 100 12.02 -17.81 -19.21
CA ASP A 100 13.35 -17.71 -18.58
C ASP A 100 13.16 -17.50 -17.09
N ALA A 101 13.23 -18.57 -16.35
CA ALA A 101 13.28 -18.52 -14.91
C ALA A 101 14.51 -17.72 -14.46
N GLN A 102 14.36 -16.90 -13.40
CA GLN A 102 15.50 -16.20 -12.85
C GLN A 102 16.50 -17.19 -12.24
N ALA A 103 17.74 -17.16 -12.71
CA ALA A 103 18.82 -17.98 -12.16
C ALA A 103 19.19 -17.53 -10.74
N ILE A 104 19.29 -18.50 -9.84
CA ILE A 104 19.66 -18.33 -8.43
C ILE A 104 20.93 -19.16 -8.18
N ALA A 105 22.07 -18.49 -8.16
CA ALA A 105 23.36 -19.14 -7.98
C ALA A 105 23.46 -19.82 -6.60
N ASN A 106 24.15 -20.95 -6.57
CA ASN A 106 24.42 -21.70 -5.33
C ASN A 106 25.13 -20.82 -4.28
N ASN A 107 24.71 -20.93 -3.02
CA ASN A 107 25.26 -20.19 -1.88
C ASN A 107 25.20 -18.65 -2.02
N THR A 108 24.25 -18.13 -2.79
CA THR A 108 24.14 -16.69 -3.06
C THR A 108 22.76 -16.17 -2.68
N HIS A 109 22.71 -15.06 -1.95
CA HIS A 109 21.47 -14.32 -1.75
C HIS A 109 21.15 -13.54 -3.03
N THR A 110 19.98 -13.78 -3.60
CA THR A 110 19.57 -13.17 -4.85
C THR A 110 18.24 -12.45 -4.66
N ARG A 111 18.16 -11.19 -5.11
CA ARG A 111 16.89 -10.45 -5.15
C ARG A 111 15.98 -11.07 -6.19
N VAL A 112 14.74 -11.33 -5.81
CA VAL A 112 13.73 -11.85 -6.75
C VAL A 112 13.25 -10.74 -7.67
N ILE A 113 13.18 -11.06 -8.96
CA ILE A 113 12.69 -10.17 -10.01
C ILE A 113 11.16 -10.28 -10.04
N PHE A 114 10.49 -9.21 -9.59
CA PHE A 114 9.05 -9.02 -9.78
C PHE A 114 8.88 -7.83 -10.73
N ASP A 115 8.86 -8.09 -12.01
CA ASP A 115 8.95 -7.09 -13.07
C ASP A 115 7.59 -6.61 -13.60
N THR A 116 6.51 -7.25 -13.16
CA THR A 116 5.16 -6.94 -13.63
C THR A 116 4.20 -6.66 -12.47
N GLU A 117 3.44 -5.59 -12.64
CA GLU A 117 2.41 -5.18 -11.69
C GLU A 117 1.04 -5.72 -12.10
N SER A 118 0.36 -6.40 -11.15
CA SER A 118 -1.09 -6.57 -11.25
C SER A 118 -1.80 -5.28 -10.86
N TYR A 119 -1.29 -4.60 -9.85
CA TYR A 119 -1.69 -3.26 -9.44
C TYR A 119 -0.65 -2.64 -8.50
N ASP A 120 -0.52 -1.32 -8.53
CA ASP A 120 0.15 -0.49 -7.53
C ASP A 120 -0.68 0.78 -7.26
N LEU A 121 -1.34 0.83 -6.11
CA LEU A 121 -2.12 1.98 -5.67
C LEU A 121 -1.22 2.93 -4.89
N GLY A 122 -0.82 3.99 -5.56
CA GLY A 122 0.04 5.02 -5.00
C GLY A 122 1.42 5.12 -5.65
N GLY A 123 1.80 4.19 -6.55
CA GLY A 123 3.06 4.21 -7.27
C GLY A 123 4.27 4.03 -6.35
N ASN A 124 4.18 3.06 -5.42
CA ASN A 124 5.20 2.86 -4.39
C ASN A 124 6.09 1.64 -4.63
N TYR A 125 5.79 0.87 -5.68
CA TYR A 125 6.62 -0.22 -6.15
C TYR A 125 7.45 0.22 -7.36
N ASP A 126 8.70 -0.20 -7.41
CA ASP A 126 9.63 0.08 -8.51
C ASP A 126 9.98 -1.23 -9.21
N THR A 127 9.41 -1.45 -10.40
CA THR A 127 9.65 -2.64 -11.23
C THR A 127 11.07 -2.72 -11.80
N SER A 128 11.83 -1.64 -11.78
CA SER A 128 13.24 -1.62 -12.23
C SER A 128 14.22 -1.94 -11.11
N ALA A 129 13.85 -1.59 -9.87
CA ALA A 129 14.64 -1.87 -8.68
C ALA A 129 14.09 -3.07 -7.87
N TYR A 130 12.92 -3.59 -8.25
CA TYR A 130 12.23 -4.74 -7.61
C TYR A 130 12.02 -4.53 -6.12
N ARG A 131 11.51 -3.36 -5.74
CA ARG A 131 11.32 -2.99 -4.34
C ARG A 131 10.08 -2.15 -4.11
N PHE A 132 9.50 -2.29 -2.92
CA PHE A 132 8.45 -1.41 -2.40
C PHE A 132 9.08 -0.36 -1.49
N THR A 133 8.70 0.92 -1.64
CA THR A 133 9.13 2.02 -0.77
C THR A 133 7.93 2.54 0.03
N ALA A 134 8.06 2.59 1.36
CA ALA A 134 7.01 3.08 2.23
C ALA A 134 6.80 4.59 2.07
N PRO A 135 5.62 5.07 1.65
CA PRO A 135 5.37 6.50 1.47
C PRO A 135 5.09 7.24 2.77
N VAL A 136 4.72 6.54 3.83
CA VAL A 136 4.41 7.09 5.15
C VAL A 136 4.92 6.18 6.25
N ASN A 137 5.13 6.72 7.46
CA ASN A 137 5.39 5.90 8.64
C ASN A 137 4.18 5.01 8.92
N GLY A 138 4.39 3.71 9.13
CA GLY A 138 3.27 2.81 9.32
C GLY A 138 3.65 1.38 9.64
N ILE A 139 2.62 0.57 9.87
CA ILE A 139 2.71 -0.89 9.91
C ILE A 139 2.17 -1.40 8.57
N TYR A 140 2.98 -2.20 7.90
CA TYR A 140 2.70 -2.75 6.58
C TYR A 140 2.66 -4.26 6.65
N HIS A 141 1.70 -4.86 5.97
CA HIS A 141 1.65 -6.30 5.72
C HIS A 141 2.32 -6.63 4.40
N PHE A 142 3.14 -7.68 4.40
CA PHE A 142 3.74 -8.23 3.18
C PHE A 142 3.54 -9.73 3.12
N ASN A 143 3.30 -10.22 1.92
CA ASN A 143 3.22 -11.64 1.60
C ASN A 143 3.94 -11.91 0.28
N ALA A 144 4.92 -12.81 0.30
CA ALA A 144 5.63 -13.23 -0.89
C ALA A 144 5.66 -14.75 -0.99
N LYS A 145 5.57 -15.24 -2.22
CA LYS A 145 5.75 -16.64 -2.58
C LYS A 145 6.64 -16.73 -3.81
N VAL A 146 7.50 -17.72 -3.81
CA VAL A 146 8.42 -18.00 -4.91
C VAL A 146 8.35 -19.48 -5.23
N LEU A 147 8.04 -19.80 -6.45
CA LEU A 147 8.11 -21.14 -6.99
C LEU A 147 9.53 -21.40 -7.48
N TRP A 148 10.11 -22.51 -7.06
CA TRP A 148 11.37 -23.01 -7.53
C TRP A 148 11.12 -24.05 -8.63
N ASP A 149 11.78 -23.84 -9.75
CA ASP A 149 11.82 -24.82 -10.80
C ASP A 149 12.89 -25.87 -10.45
N ASN A 150 12.47 -27.11 -10.49
CA ASN A 150 13.33 -28.26 -10.28
C ASN A 150 13.27 -29.19 -11.52
N ASP A 151 13.05 -28.60 -12.70
CA ASP A 151 12.96 -29.37 -13.95
C ASP A 151 14.36 -29.81 -14.39
N THR A 152 14.53 -31.11 -14.53
CA THR A 152 15.77 -31.75 -15.01
C THR A 152 16.17 -31.33 -16.43
N ASP A 153 15.22 -30.76 -17.20
CA ASP A 153 15.50 -30.27 -18.56
C ASP A 153 16.28 -28.94 -18.56
N THR A 154 16.40 -28.26 -17.42
CA THR A 154 17.04 -26.93 -17.30
C THR A 154 18.41 -26.94 -16.64
N ASP A 155 19.05 -28.10 -16.45
CA ASP A 155 20.30 -28.27 -15.68
C ASP A 155 20.16 -27.96 -14.16
N ALA A 156 18.95 -27.68 -13.67
CA ALA A 156 18.68 -27.61 -12.25
C ALA A 156 18.78 -29.01 -11.66
N GLY A 157 19.73 -29.22 -10.77
CA GLY A 157 19.89 -30.51 -10.08
C GLY A 157 18.80 -30.76 -9.05
N ASP A 158 18.55 -32.04 -8.76
CA ASP A 158 17.63 -32.45 -7.70
C ASP A 158 17.94 -31.77 -6.37
N TRP A 159 16.90 -31.41 -5.62
CA TRP A 159 17.05 -31.08 -4.22
C TRP A 159 17.34 -32.35 -3.42
N THR A 160 18.45 -32.35 -2.69
CA THR A 160 18.86 -33.48 -1.88
C THR A 160 18.62 -33.23 -0.39
N PRO A 161 18.63 -34.28 0.46
CA PRO A 161 18.52 -34.08 1.91
C PRO A 161 19.55 -33.07 2.42
N GLU A 162 19.14 -32.18 3.31
CA GLU A 162 19.90 -31.08 3.90
C GLU A 162 20.07 -29.83 3.01
N ASP A 163 19.72 -29.88 1.74
CA ASP A 163 19.61 -28.67 0.94
C ASP A 163 18.55 -27.74 1.53
N ARG A 164 18.81 -26.48 1.43
CA ARG A 164 17.89 -25.47 1.94
C ARG A 164 17.59 -24.42 0.90
N HIS A 165 16.40 -23.89 1.00
CA HIS A 165 15.99 -22.70 0.29
C HIS A 165 15.29 -21.73 1.24
N ASP A 166 15.76 -20.51 1.25
CA ASP A 166 15.26 -19.44 2.10
C ASP A 166 14.51 -18.43 1.27
N ILE A 167 13.49 -17.83 1.85
CA ILE A 167 12.89 -16.60 1.39
C ILE A 167 12.92 -15.58 2.52
N ALA A 168 13.25 -14.33 2.22
CA ALA A 168 13.40 -13.30 3.22
C ALA A 168 12.98 -11.92 2.71
N PHE A 169 12.54 -11.07 3.62
CA PHE A 169 12.44 -9.64 3.39
C PHE A 169 13.70 -8.95 3.89
N PHE A 170 14.28 -8.11 3.04
CA PHE A 170 15.41 -7.24 3.36
C PHE A 170 14.93 -5.78 3.33
N LYS A 171 15.40 -5.02 4.32
CA LYS A 171 15.07 -3.61 4.47
C LYS A 171 16.32 -2.76 4.20
N ASN A 172 16.23 -1.81 3.26
CA ASN A 172 17.27 -0.82 2.97
C ASN A 172 18.66 -1.44 2.67
N ASP A 173 18.71 -2.59 2.00
CA ASP A 173 19.98 -3.27 1.74
C ASP A 173 20.85 -2.52 0.70
N GLY A 174 20.23 -2.06 -0.40
CA GLY A 174 20.92 -1.29 -1.43
C GLY A 174 21.94 -2.06 -2.27
N ASN A 175 22.19 -3.32 -1.98
CA ASN A 175 23.17 -4.13 -2.70
C ASN A 175 22.52 -4.87 -3.87
N ALA A 176 23.25 -4.99 -4.98
CA ALA A 176 22.81 -5.81 -6.11
C ALA A 176 22.68 -7.30 -5.70
N THR A 177 23.55 -7.75 -4.80
CA THR A 177 23.50 -9.06 -4.17
C THR A 177 23.32 -8.86 -2.66
N PRO A 178 22.09 -8.92 -2.15
CA PRO A 178 21.82 -8.70 -0.72
C PRO A 178 22.54 -9.72 0.13
N SER A 179 23.41 -9.27 1.01
CA SER A 179 24.21 -10.18 1.84
C SER A 179 24.28 -9.78 3.31
N ASN A 180 23.82 -8.59 3.64
CA ASN A 180 23.93 -8.08 4.99
C ASN A 180 22.81 -8.66 5.87
N ALA A 181 23.17 -9.58 6.75
CA ALA A 181 22.23 -10.19 7.69
C ALA A 181 21.52 -9.16 8.58
N ASN A 182 22.10 -7.97 8.80
CA ASN A 182 21.49 -6.90 9.58
C ASN A 182 20.28 -6.25 8.88
N ASN A 183 20.20 -6.37 7.56
CA ASN A 183 19.11 -5.83 6.77
C ASN A 183 17.96 -6.82 6.58
N ARG A 184 18.15 -8.06 7.02
CA ARG A 184 17.09 -9.07 7.01
C ARG A 184 16.10 -8.81 8.13
N VAL A 185 14.88 -8.46 7.79
CA VAL A 185 13.82 -8.13 8.76
C VAL A 185 12.84 -9.27 9.00
N ALA A 186 12.74 -10.21 8.05
CA ALA A 186 12.02 -11.46 8.22
C ALA A 186 12.62 -12.53 7.30
N SER A 187 12.58 -13.80 7.70
CA SER A 187 13.03 -14.90 6.85
C SER A 187 12.33 -16.20 7.20
N ARG A 188 12.21 -17.06 6.21
CA ARG A 188 11.75 -18.44 6.37
C ARG A 188 12.75 -19.38 5.70
N LEU A 189 13.33 -20.25 6.49
CA LEU A 189 14.18 -21.35 6.06
C LEU A 189 13.36 -22.61 5.85
N LYS A 190 13.58 -23.31 4.77
CA LYS A 190 13.12 -24.68 4.56
C LYS A 190 14.33 -25.57 4.25
N VAL A 191 14.40 -26.71 4.93
CA VAL A 191 15.39 -27.75 4.69
C VAL A 191 14.67 -28.93 4.03
N VAL A 192 15.28 -29.45 2.99
CA VAL A 192 14.76 -30.61 2.26
C VAL A 192 15.06 -31.86 3.08
N SER A 193 14.02 -32.66 3.35
CA SER A 193 14.14 -33.89 4.17
C SER A 193 14.27 -35.18 3.36
N GLY A 194 14.22 -35.10 2.03
CA GLY A 194 14.35 -36.21 1.09
C GLY A 194 14.74 -35.70 -0.27
N THR A 195 15.11 -36.57 -1.18
CA THR A 195 15.35 -36.19 -2.58
C THR A 195 14.04 -35.73 -3.22
N ILE A 196 14.03 -34.56 -3.82
CA ILE A 196 12.94 -34.00 -4.60
C ILE A 196 13.45 -33.91 -6.04
N SER A 197 12.94 -34.77 -6.90
CA SER A 197 13.17 -34.76 -8.35
C SER A 197 11.87 -34.52 -9.06
N ASP A 198 11.92 -33.77 -10.13
CA ASP A 198 10.78 -33.48 -11.03
C ASP A 198 9.53 -32.84 -10.35
N TYR A 199 9.73 -32.11 -9.24
CA TYR A 199 8.63 -31.45 -8.52
C TYR A 199 8.96 -29.98 -8.26
N LEU A 200 7.95 -29.15 -8.49
CA LEU A 200 8.00 -27.73 -8.12
C LEU A 200 7.97 -27.57 -6.61
N VAL A 201 8.84 -26.70 -6.08
CA VAL A 201 8.93 -26.39 -4.65
C VAL A 201 8.57 -24.94 -4.44
N MET A 202 7.70 -24.65 -3.47
CA MET A 202 7.32 -23.30 -3.14
C MET A 202 7.86 -22.85 -1.79
N SER A 203 8.50 -21.68 -1.79
CA SER A 203 8.80 -20.91 -0.60
C SER A 203 7.80 -19.79 -0.43
N SER A 204 7.33 -19.55 0.79
CA SER A 204 6.44 -18.44 1.07
C SER A 204 6.72 -17.82 2.43
N ILE A 205 6.51 -16.52 2.54
CA ILE A 205 6.68 -15.75 3.77
C ILE A 205 5.60 -14.68 3.87
N SER A 206 5.09 -14.46 5.09
CA SER A 206 4.13 -13.41 5.41
C SER A 206 4.49 -12.78 6.74
N THR A 207 4.46 -11.45 6.84
CA THR A 207 4.82 -10.73 8.06
C THR A 207 4.29 -9.30 8.05
N ASP A 208 4.19 -8.73 9.25
CA ASP A 208 3.93 -7.31 9.46
C ASP A 208 5.23 -6.61 9.85
N LEU A 209 5.53 -5.47 9.21
CA LEU A 209 6.74 -4.70 9.45
C LEU A 209 6.39 -3.25 9.76
N LYS A 210 7.07 -2.69 10.76
CA LYS A 210 7.08 -1.25 11.00
C LYS A 210 8.11 -0.60 10.09
N LEU A 211 7.66 0.33 9.25
CA LEU A 211 8.50 1.10 8.33
C LEU A 211 8.34 2.60 8.58
N ASP A 212 9.44 3.31 8.45
CA ASP A 212 9.44 4.76 8.34
C ASP A 212 9.29 5.16 6.87
N ALA A 213 8.78 6.37 6.62
CA ALA A 213 8.68 6.91 5.27
C ALA A 213 10.04 6.94 4.58
N GLY A 214 10.13 6.35 3.39
CA GLY A 214 11.38 6.20 2.64
C GLY A 214 12.11 4.88 2.87
N ASP A 215 11.74 4.09 3.89
CA ASP A 215 12.22 2.71 4.01
C ASP A 215 11.74 1.89 2.81
N TYR A 216 12.60 1.01 2.28
CA TYR A 216 12.19 0.09 1.23
C TYR A 216 12.44 -1.37 1.63
N ILE A 217 11.61 -2.23 1.06
CA ILE A 217 11.65 -3.69 1.25
C ILE A 217 11.91 -4.36 -0.10
N GLU A 218 12.70 -5.42 -0.05
CA GLU A 218 13.03 -6.29 -1.15
C GLU A 218 12.79 -7.75 -0.75
N VAL A 219 12.42 -8.59 -1.70
CA VAL A 219 12.33 -10.04 -1.50
C VAL A 219 13.63 -10.67 -1.99
N VAL A 220 14.23 -11.46 -1.14
CA VAL A 220 15.50 -12.12 -1.39
C VAL A 220 15.36 -13.62 -1.13
N VAL A 221 15.91 -14.41 -2.02
CA VAL A 221 16.01 -15.87 -1.87
C VAL A 221 17.45 -16.31 -1.74
N TYR A 222 17.66 -17.49 -1.16
CA TYR A 222 18.94 -18.16 -1.03
C TYR A 222 18.74 -19.66 -1.17
N GLN A 223 19.70 -20.35 -1.76
CA GLN A 223 19.72 -21.79 -1.83
C GLN A 223 21.16 -22.33 -1.74
N ASN A 224 21.33 -23.62 -1.37
CA ASN A 224 22.65 -24.28 -1.25
C ASN A 224 22.64 -25.72 -1.81
N SER A 225 21.89 -25.96 -2.87
CA SER A 225 21.79 -27.29 -3.51
C SER A 225 23.07 -27.79 -4.19
N GLY A 226 24.11 -26.95 -4.26
CA GLY A 226 25.35 -27.29 -4.95
C GLY A 226 25.37 -26.88 -6.42
N VAL A 227 24.22 -26.60 -7.02
CA VAL A 227 24.07 -26.19 -8.42
C VAL A 227 23.25 -24.88 -8.50
N GLU A 228 23.15 -24.30 -9.67
CA GLU A 228 22.23 -23.20 -9.92
C GLU A 228 20.80 -23.72 -9.93
N GLN A 229 19.89 -22.98 -9.31
CA GLN A 229 18.45 -23.22 -9.30
C GLN A 229 17.73 -22.06 -9.97
N HIS A 230 16.45 -22.22 -10.30
CA HIS A 230 15.69 -21.18 -10.93
C HIS A 230 14.40 -20.88 -10.16
N THR A 231 13.99 -19.60 -10.17
CA THR A 231 12.60 -19.26 -9.82
C THR A 231 11.75 -19.35 -11.05
N TYR A 232 10.46 -19.65 -10.91
CA TYR A 232 9.59 -19.91 -12.02
C TYR A 232 8.18 -19.35 -11.84
N ASP A 233 7.57 -18.86 -12.91
CA ASP A 233 6.15 -18.53 -12.93
C ASP A 233 5.51 -18.92 -14.26
N PRO A 234 4.99 -20.17 -14.38
CA PRO A 234 4.44 -20.69 -15.63
C PRO A 234 3.12 -20.01 -16.03
N ASN A 235 2.46 -19.31 -15.12
CA ASN A 235 1.11 -18.77 -15.33
C ASN A 235 1.00 -17.28 -14.96
N GLU A 236 2.06 -16.53 -15.15
CA GLU A 236 2.09 -15.06 -15.03
C GLU A 236 1.35 -14.50 -13.78
N GLY A 237 1.93 -14.70 -12.61
CA GLY A 237 1.44 -14.13 -11.35
C GLY A 237 0.71 -15.10 -10.42
N GLU A 238 0.58 -16.36 -10.79
CA GLU A 238 -0.05 -17.34 -9.89
C GLU A 238 0.92 -17.95 -8.89
N TRP A 239 2.21 -18.07 -9.22
CA TRP A 239 3.17 -18.85 -8.45
C TRP A 239 4.29 -18.03 -7.81
N THR A 240 4.93 -17.15 -8.57
CA THR A 240 5.99 -16.26 -8.05
C THR A 240 5.43 -14.84 -7.97
N GLN A 241 4.98 -14.46 -6.77
CA GLN A 241 4.22 -13.24 -6.53
C GLN A 241 4.59 -12.59 -5.20
N TRP A 242 4.53 -11.28 -5.17
CA TRP A 242 4.67 -10.48 -3.96
C TRP A 242 3.59 -9.42 -3.89
N ASN A 243 2.98 -9.28 -2.72
CA ASN A 243 2.00 -8.24 -2.47
C ASN A 243 2.19 -7.63 -1.08
N GLY A 244 1.65 -6.45 -0.89
CA GLY A 244 1.67 -5.77 0.38
C GLY A 244 0.71 -4.60 0.45
N HIS A 245 0.42 -4.17 1.67
CA HIS A 245 -0.44 -3.03 1.92
C HIS A 245 -0.15 -2.40 3.29
N LEU A 246 -0.51 -1.13 3.43
CA LEU A 246 -0.51 -0.43 4.70
C LEU A 246 -1.63 -0.98 5.60
N ILE A 247 -1.32 -1.40 6.82
CA ILE A 247 -2.32 -1.75 7.84
C ILE A 247 -2.80 -0.48 8.54
N THR A 248 -1.85 0.33 9.00
CA THR A 248 -2.14 1.59 9.69
C THR A 248 -0.96 2.54 9.60
N ALA A 249 -1.25 3.83 9.42
CA ALA A 249 -0.24 4.90 9.59
C ALA A 249 -0.03 5.21 11.08
N ILE A 250 1.20 5.61 11.45
CA ILE A 250 1.60 5.91 12.83
C ILE A 250 2.33 7.25 12.94
#